data_31b99d56b5dd595a8e016f4d52ec0781
#
_entry.id   31b99d56b5dd595a8e016f4d52ec0781
#
_cell.length_a   1.000
_cell.length_b   1.000
_cell.length_c   1.000
_cell.angle_alpha   90.00
_cell.angle_beta   90.00
_cell.angle_gamma   90.00
#
_symmetry.space_group_name_H-M   'P 1'
#
loop_
_entity.id
_entity.type
_entity.pdbx_description
1 polymer ?
#
loop_
_entity_poly.entity_id
_entity_poly.type
_entity_poly.pdbx_seq_one_letter_code
_entity_poly.pdbx_strand_id
1 'polypeptide(L)'
;MVINGKKCIILLGKTQKLMSNPTGTFNCKLDAKGRLMLPADFREQLGNQTEEDFILRPGLHGTYLELYTISDWNRRREILMQVNTFDRRKLDIMRKYLDGVKRVKLDANGRLQIPKELLERSGMSKDVVIDSMFTNMEIWDKAKYDERVNAISSEDLAQGVEDLFSGLNFGL
;
A
#
# COMPACT_ATOMS: atom_id res chain seq x y z
N MET A 1 15.80 -33.93 24.92
CA MET A 1 16.54 -34.82 24.02
C MET A 1 17.15 -34.00 22.92
N VAL A 2 18.46 -33.78 22.96
CA VAL A 2 19.18 -32.92 21.98
C VAL A 2 19.70 -33.85 20.89
N ILE A 3 19.27 -33.67 19.67
CA ILE A 3 19.85 -34.34 18.50
C ILE A 3 20.33 -33.25 17.53
N ASN A 4 21.66 -33.21 17.38
CA ASN A 4 22.39 -32.46 16.36
C ASN A 4 22.05 -30.97 16.19
N GLY A 5 22.53 -30.13 17.08
CA GLY A 5 23.01 -28.77 16.77
C GLY A 5 22.21 -27.79 15.92
N LYS A 6 21.01 -28.12 15.49
CA LYS A 6 20.10 -27.22 14.81
C LYS A 6 18.84 -27.02 15.64
N LYS A 7 18.73 -25.84 16.28
CA LYS A 7 17.49 -25.41 16.88
C LYS A 7 16.42 -25.38 15.77
N CYS A 8 15.62 -26.44 15.70
CA CYS A 8 14.37 -26.42 14.96
C CYS A 8 13.43 -25.49 15.75
N ILE A 9 13.35 -24.23 15.36
CA ILE A 9 12.30 -23.32 15.84
C ILE A 9 11.02 -23.82 15.16
N ILE A 10 10.30 -24.70 15.85
CA ILE A 10 8.91 -24.99 15.52
C ILE A 10 8.14 -23.72 15.86
N LEU A 11 8.02 -22.80 14.92
CA LEU A 11 7.05 -21.74 14.95
C LEU A 11 5.69 -22.38 14.77
N LEU A 12 5.02 -22.61 15.89
CA LEU A 12 3.62 -23.02 15.98
C LEU A 12 2.75 -22.16 15.06
N GLY A 13 2.31 -22.74 13.96
CA GLY A 13 0.97 -22.57 13.41
C GLY A 13 0.47 -21.16 13.10
N LYS A 14 1.26 -20.33 12.42
CA LYS A 14 0.72 -19.37 11.46
C LYS A 14 1.60 -19.48 10.25
N THR A 15 1.14 -20.22 9.26
CA THR A 15 1.60 -20.02 7.89
C THR A 15 1.44 -18.53 7.64
N GLN A 16 2.52 -17.79 7.70
CA GLN A 16 2.54 -16.40 7.30
C GLN A 16 2.19 -16.44 5.82
N LYS A 17 0.89 -16.21 5.53
CA LYS A 17 0.42 -16.06 4.16
C LYS A 17 1.31 -14.95 3.59
N LEU A 18 2.20 -15.33 2.70
CA LEU A 18 3.09 -14.39 2.02
C LEU A 18 2.22 -13.24 1.54
N MET A 19 2.65 -12.02 1.79
CA MET A 19 1.92 -10.82 1.40
C MET A 19 1.56 -10.94 -0.07
N SER A 20 0.27 -11.06 -0.36
CA SER A 20 -0.23 -11.11 -1.73
C SER A 20 -0.95 -9.81 -2.03
N ASN A 21 -0.21 -8.70 -2.00
CA ASN A 21 -0.69 -7.53 -2.71
C ASN A 21 -0.68 -7.85 -4.19
N PRO A 22 -1.66 -7.38 -4.95
CA PRO A 22 -1.65 -7.52 -6.39
C PRO A 22 -0.34 -6.99 -6.97
N THR A 23 0.12 -7.57 -8.05
CA THR A 23 1.33 -7.11 -8.74
C THR A 23 0.94 -6.40 -10.02
N GLY A 24 1.48 -5.21 -10.25
CA GLY A 24 1.30 -4.45 -11.48
C GLY A 24 0.67 -3.08 -11.31
N THR A 25 0.55 -2.40 -12.43
CA THR A 25 -0.02 -1.06 -12.57
C THR A 25 -1.32 -1.12 -13.37
N PHE A 26 -2.40 -0.59 -12.83
CA PHE A 26 -3.75 -0.72 -13.39
C PHE A 26 -4.36 0.64 -13.69
N ASN A 27 -4.70 0.87 -14.97
CA ASN A 27 -5.44 2.06 -15.37
C ASN A 27 -6.92 1.90 -15.02
N CYS A 28 -7.47 2.87 -14.32
CA CYS A 28 -8.83 2.86 -13.80
C CYS A 28 -9.53 4.18 -14.03
N LYS A 29 -10.83 4.22 -13.73
CA LYS A 29 -11.63 5.46 -13.80
C LYS A 29 -12.49 5.63 -12.56
N LEU A 30 -12.56 6.88 -12.09
CA LEU A 30 -13.55 7.30 -11.10
C LEU A 30 -14.86 7.60 -11.78
N ASP A 31 -15.97 7.15 -11.22
CA ASP A 31 -17.30 7.57 -11.64
C ASP A 31 -17.65 8.95 -11.04
N ALA A 32 -18.78 9.51 -11.49
CA ALA A 32 -19.27 10.83 -11.04
C ALA A 32 -19.57 10.89 -9.52
N LYS A 33 -19.66 9.74 -8.85
CA LYS A 33 -19.88 9.65 -7.40
C LYS A 33 -18.60 9.40 -6.61
N GLY A 34 -17.43 9.43 -7.27
CA GLY A 34 -16.13 9.18 -6.65
C GLY A 34 -15.89 7.71 -6.32
N ARG A 35 -16.51 6.79 -7.06
CA ARG A 35 -16.27 5.36 -6.90
C ARG A 35 -15.27 4.87 -7.94
N LEU A 36 -14.32 4.11 -7.50
CA LEU A 36 -13.29 3.47 -8.28
C LEU A 36 -13.65 2.01 -8.53
N MET A 37 -13.85 1.62 -9.80
CA MET A 37 -13.99 0.22 -10.18
C MET A 37 -12.62 -0.44 -10.14
N LEU A 38 -12.46 -1.45 -9.27
CA LEU A 38 -11.24 -2.25 -9.25
C LEU A 38 -11.23 -3.22 -10.44
N PRO A 39 -10.14 -3.28 -11.24
CA PRO A 39 -10.02 -4.22 -12.35
C PRO A 39 -10.23 -5.67 -11.93
N ALA A 40 -10.74 -6.50 -12.86
CA ALA A 40 -11.00 -7.91 -12.57
C ALA A 40 -9.73 -8.65 -12.14
N ASP A 41 -8.63 -8.49 -12.86
CA ASP A 41 -7.33 -9.10 -12.56
C ASP A 41 -6.80 -8.67 -11.19
N PHE A 42 -7.00 -7.39 -10.83
CA PHE A 42 -6.63 -6.87 -9.51
C PHE A 42 -7.44 -7.54 -8.39
N ARG A 43 -8.75 -7.67 -8.59
CA ARG A 43 -9.64 -8.35 -7.63
C ARG A 43 -9.35 -9.85 -7.50
N GLU A 44 -9.01 -10.51 -8.61
CA GLU A 44 -8.61 -11.92 -8.63
C GLU A 44 -7.35 -12.15 -7.79
N GLN A 45 -6.34 -11.29 -7.95
CA GLN A 45 -5.11 -11.36 -7.16
C GLN A 45 -5.35 -11.10 -5.67
N LEU A 46 -6.27 -10.19 -5.31
CA LEU A 46 -6.69 -9.98 -3.92
C LEU A 46 -7.42 -11.19 -3.33
N GLY A 47 -8.15 -11.94 -4.15
CA GLY A 47 -8.92 -13.11 -3.72
C GLY A 47 -9.92 -12.77 -2.60
N ASN A 48 -9.90 -13.53 -1.51
CA ASN A 48 -10.82 -13.35 -0.37
C ASN A 48 -10.67 -11.99 0.35
N GLN A 49 -9.56 -11.26 0.13
CA GLN A 49 -9.37 -9.93 0.72
C GLN A 49 -10.37 -8.91 0.15
N THR A 50 -10.99 -9.19 -0.99
CA THR A 50 -12.06 -8.35 -1.55
C THR A 50 -13.32 -8.30 -0.68
N GLU A 51 -13.52 -9.28 0.18
CA GLU A 51 -14.64 -9.35 1.13
C GLU A 51 -14.35 -8.59 2.43
N GLU A 52 -13.08 -8.28 2.68
CA GLU A 52 -12.63 -7.55 3.86
C GLU A 52 -12.71 -6.04 3.63
N ASP A 53 -12.57 -5.29 4.70
CA ASP A 53 -12.39 -3.86 4.61
C ASP A 53 -10.96 -3.51 4.21
N PHE A 54 -10.80 -2.33 3.64
CA PHE A 54 -9.51 -1.73 3.32
C PHE A 54 -9.29 -0.48 4.17
N ILE A 55 -8.06 -0.08 4.30
CA ILE A 55 -7.69 1.22 4.88
C ILE A 55 -7.18 2.11 3.78
N LEU A 56 -7.76 3.29 3.67
CA LEU A 56 -7.41 4.32 2.71
C LEU A 56 -6.89 5.55 3.46
N ARG A 57 -5.78 6.11 3.01
CA ARG A 57 -5.18 7.31 3.61
C ARG A 57 -4.48 8.18 2.58
N PRO A 58 -4.23 9.48 2.90
CA PRO A 58 -3.36 10.31 2.08
C PRO A 58 -1.93 9.74 2.05
N GLY A 59 -1.31 9.77 0.88
CA GLY A 59 0.10 9.40 0.72
C GLY A 59 1.04 10.36 1.47
N LEU A 60 2.21 9.84 1.87
CA LEU A 60 3.19 10.61 2.64
C LEU A 60 3.89 11.70 1.81
N HIS A 61 4.16 11.41 0.55
CA HIS A 61 5.08 12.20 -0.27
C HIS A 61 4.41 12.90 -1.46
N GLY A 62 3.06 12.94 -1.50
CA GLY A 62 2.44 13.55 -2.65
C GLY A 62 0.93 13.57 -2.63
N THR A 63 0.37 13.88 -3.78
CA THR A 63 -1.05 14.00 -4.04
C THR A 63 -1.61 12.68 -4.56
N TYR A 64 -1.44 11.61 -3.78
CA TYR A 64 -1.95 10.27 -4.04
C TYR A 64 -2.59 9.69 -2.77
N LEU A 65 -3.26 8.57 -2.89
CA LEU A 65 -3.82 7.84 -1.77
C LEU A 65 -3.13 6.48 -1.64
N GLU A 66 -2.94 6.03 -0.42
CA GLU A 66 -2.46 4.68 -0.11
C GLU A 66 -3.62 3.81 0.32
N LEU A 67 -3.76 2.65 -0.31
CA LEU A 67 -4.74 1.62 0.00
C LEU A 67 -4.04 0.41 0.60
N TYR A 68 -4.50 -0.03 1.75
CA TYR A 68 -3.97 -1.19 2.47
C TYR A 68 -5.05 -2.25 2.65
N THR A 69 -4.67 -3.52 2.57
CA THR A 69 -5.47 -4.58 3.15
C THR A 69 -5.48 -4.45 4.67
N ILE A 70 -6.47 -5.04 5.34
CA ILE A 70 -6.52 -5.04 6.82
C ILE A 70 -5.28 -5.72 7.41
N SER A 71 -4.78 -6.78 6.78
CA SER A 71 -3.60 -7.50 7.24
C SER A 71 -2.33 -6.63 7.20
N ASP A 72 -2.11 -5.90 6.10
CA ASP A 72 -0.95 -5.03 5.95
C ASP A 72 -1.03 -3.81 6.87
N TRP A 73 -2.24 -3.25 7.02
CA TRP A 73 -2.47 -2.16 7.96
C TRP A 73 -2.21 -2.58 9.41
N ASN A 74 -2.66 -3.76 9.82
CA ASN A 74 -2.42 -4.26 11.16
C ASN A 74 -0.92 -4.45 11.43
N ARG A 75 -0.17 -4.98 10.48
CA ARG A 75 1.29 -5.10 10.57
C ARG A 75 1.97 -3.74 10.74
N ARG A 76 1.55 -2.74 9.96
CA ARG A 76 2.03 -1.36 10.10
C ARG A 76 1.66 -0.75 11.44
N ARG A 77 0.45 -1.03 11.93
CA ARG A 77 -0.03 -0.58 13.24
C ARG A 77 0.80 -1.16 14.38
N GLU A 78 1.19 -2.43 14.31
CA GLU A 78 2.08 -3.06 15.29
C GLU A 78 3.43 -2.32 15.40
N ILE A 79 3.98 -1.87 14.29
CA ILE A 79 5.20 -1.04 14.29
C ILE A 79 4.93 0.32 14.95
N LEU A 80 3.82 0.98 14.62
CA LEU A 80 3.46 2.27 15.21
C LEU A 80 3.22 2.18 16.73
N MET A 81 2.71 1.05 17.22
CA MET A 81 2.50 0.83 18.65
C MET A 81 3.80 0.75 19.47
N GLN A 82 4.96 0.56 18.83
CA GLN A 82 6.27 0.56 19.46
C GLN A 82 6.83 1.96 19.65
N VAL A 83 6.17 2.99 19.11
CA VAL A 83 6.59 4.38 19.25
C VAL A 83 6.47 4.82 20.70
N ASN A 84 7.55 5.39 21.24
CA ASN A 84 7.52 5.96 22.58
C ASN A 84 6.56 7.15 22.64
N THR A 85 5.45 6.97 23.35
CA THR A 85 4.37 7.98 23.47
C THR A 85 4.71 9.11 24.44
N PHE A 86 5.79 9.03 25.20
CA PHE A 86 6.29 10.14 26.02
C PHE A 86 7.08 11.17 25.20
N ASP A 87 7.49 10.85 23.98
CA ASP A 87 8.10 11.78 23.05
C ASP A 87 7.00 12.58 22.32
N ARG A 88 6.84 13.83 22.67
CA ARG A 88 5.80 14.72 22.13
C ARG A 88 5.92 14.89 20.62
N ARG A 89 7.14 15.01 20.10
CA ARG A 89 7.38 15.15 18.64
C ARG A 89 6.95 13.91 17.88
N LYS A 90 7.26 12.73 18.40
CA LYS A 90 6.84 11.46 17.77
C LYS A 90 5.33 11.31 17.79
N LEU A 91 4.66 11.72 18.88
CA LEU A 91 3.19 11.73 18.94
C LEU A 91 2.58 12.66 17.91
N ASP A 92 3.11 13.86 17.70
CA ASP A 92 2.59 14.80 16.73
C ASP A 92 2.79 14.29 15.29
N ILE A 93 3.91 13.67 15.00
CA ILE A 93 4.16 12.98 13.73
C ILE A 93 3.14 11.84 13.54
N MET A 94 2.89 11.05 14.58
CA MET A 94 1.92 9.95 14.50
C MET A 94 0.49 10.46 14.29
N ARG A 95 0.08 11.55 14.93
CA ARG A 95 -1.22 12.20 14.67
C ARG A 95 -1.33 12.64 13.22
N LYS A 96 -0.29 13.28 12.69
CA LYS A 96 -0.23 13.71 11.28
C LYS A 96 -0.25 12.52 10.33
N TYR A 97 0.43 11.44 10.68
CA TYR A 97 0.45 10.21 9.90
C TYR A 97 -0.94 9.55 9.82
N LEU A 98 -1.71 9.59 10.90
CA LEU A 98 -3.05 9.00 11.00
C LEU A 98 -4.16 9.94 10.53
N ASP A 99 -3.83 11.21 10.22
CA ASP A 99 -4.80 12.19 9.73
C ASP A 99 -5.36 11.78 8.37
N GLY A 100 -6.69 11.75 8.27
CA GLY A 100 -7.39 11.37 7.04
C GLY A 100 -7.46 9.85 6.76
N VAL A 101 -7.03 9.00 7.68
CA VAL A 101 -7.22 7.54 7.57
C VAL A 101 -8.70 7.20 7.60
N LYS A 102 -9.15 6.43 6.62
CA LYS A 102 -10.54 5.96 6.50
C LYS A 102 -10.59 4.46 6.27
N ARG A 103 -11.55 3.81 6.90
CA ARG A 103 -11.90 2.42 6.61
C ARG A 103 -12.93 2.42 5.49
N VAL A 104 -12.68 1.68 4.44
CA VAL A 104 -13.50 1.60 3.23
C VAL A 104 -13.73 0.15 2.84
N LYS A 105 -14.80 -0.11 2.09
CA LYS A 105 -15.17 -1.45 1.65
C LYS A 105 -15.57 -1.44 0.17
N LEU A 106 -15.37 -2.57 -0.50
CA LEU A 106 -15.90 -2.77 -1.84
C LEU A 106 -17.43 -2.93 -1.79
N ASP A 107 -18.11 -2.34 -2.75
CA ASP A 107 -19.53 -2.64 -2.96
C ASP A 107 -19.72 -3.99 -3.70
N ALA A 108 -20.96 -4.45 -3.81
CA ALA A 108 -21.30 -5.72 -4.48
C ALA A 108 -20.85 -5.81 -5.94
N ASN A 109 -20.52 -4.68 -6.56
CA ASN A 109 -20.02 -4.63 -7.93
C ASN A 109 -18.48 -4.53 -8.00
N GLY A 110 -17.77 -4.62 -6.88
CA GLY A 110 -16.31 -4.51 -6.81
C GLY A 110 -15.79 -3.07 -6.94
N ARG A 111 -16.60 -2.08 -6.53
CA ARG A 111 -16.22 -0.66 -6.56
C ARG A 111 -15.84 -0.18 -5.17
N LEU A 112 -14.76 0.58 -5.09
CA LEU A 112 -14.29 1.24 -3.89
C LEU A 112 -14.83 2.68 -3.84
N GLN A 113 -15.61 3.02 -2.81
CA GLN A 113 -16.02 4.41 -2.60
C GLN A 113 -14.87 5.18 -1.96
N ILE A 114 -14.32 6.15 -2.67
CA ILE A 114 -13.34 7.08 -2.12
C ILE A 114 -14.07 8.25 -1.45
N PRO A 115 -13.81 8.55 -0.17
CA PRO A 115 -14.41 9.69 0.50
C PRO A 115 -14.06 11.01 -0.20
N LYS A 116 -15.05 11.90 -0.33
CA LYS A 116 -14.91 13.18 -1.04
C LYS A 116 -13.73 14.02 -0.53
N GLU A 117 -13.56 14.06 0.79
CA GLU A 117 -12.43 14.73 1.43
C GLU A 117 -11.07 14.25 0.91
N LEU A 118 -10.92 12.93 0.71
CA LEU A 118 -9.67 12.34 0.20
C LEU A 118 -9.48 12.63 -1.29
N LEU A 119 -10.55 12.63 -2.08
CA LEU A 119 -10.49 13.03 -3.50
C LEU A 119 -10.04 14.47 -3.64
N GLU A 120 -10.59 15.39 -2.85
CA GLU A 120 -10.24 16.81 -2.85
C GLU A 120 -8.77 17.02 -2.42
N ARG A 121 -8.34 16.34 -1.36
CA ARG A 121 -6.95 16.43 -0.85
C ARG A 121 -5.92 15.91 -1.85
N SER A 122 -6.24 14.85 -2.58
CA SER A 122 -5.33 14.25 -3.58
C SER A 122 -5.41 14.96 -4.94
N GLY A 123 -6.47 15.75 -5.18
CA GLY A 123 -6.70 16.44 -6.44
C GLY A 123 -6.80 15.45 -7.60
N MET A 124 -7.49 14.32 -7.38
CA MET A 124 -7.70 13.32 -8.40
C MET A 124 -8.73 13.75 -9.43
N SER A 125 -8.43 13.52 -10.69
CA SER A 125 -9.35 13.62 -11.82
C SER A 125 -10.09 12.29 -12.05
N LYS A 126 -10.73 12.18 -13.22
CA LYS A 126 -11.47 10.98 -13.59
C LYS A 126 -10.57 9.77 -13.86
N ASP A 127 -9.43 10.01 -14.52
CA ASP A 127 -8.51 8.94 -14.90
C ASP A 127 -7.45 8.75 -13.79
N VAL A 128 -7.38 7.55 -13.27
CA VAL A 128 -6.51 7.20 -12.13
C VAL A 128 -5.72 5.93 -12.43
N VAL A 129 -4.63 5.77 -11.72
CA VAL A 129 -3.78 4.58 -11.75
C VAL A 129 -3.76 3.97 -10.36
N ILE A 130 -3.94 2.66 -10.28
CA ILE A 130 -3.58 1.89 -9.09
C ILE A 130 -2.21 1.28 -9.36
N ASP A 131 -1.22 1.64 -8.56
CA ASP A 131 0.11 1.09 -8.59
C ASP A 131 0.35 0.22 -7.36
N SER A 132 0.77 -1.01 -7.60
CA SER A 132 0.91 -1.98 -6.52
C SER A 132 2.34 -1.98 -6.00
N MET A 133 2.51 -1.39 -4.84
CA MET A 133 3.74 -1.44 -4.07
C MET A 133 3.71 -2.65 -3.13
N PHE A 134 4.84 -3.25 -2.82
CA PHE A 134 4.92 -4.53 -2.07
C PHE A 134 4.13 -4.57 -0.76
N THR A 135 3.97 -3.44 -0.09
CA THR A 135 3.32 -3.35 1.23
C THR A 135 2.01 -2.57 1.25
N ASN A 136 1.64 -1.96 0.13
CA ASN A 136 0.43 -1.17 -0.07
C ASN A 136 0.16 -1.01 -1.55
N MET A 137 -0.96 -0.44 -1.87
CA MET A 137 -1.34 -0.03 -3.21
C MET A 137 -1.48 1.49 -3.21
N GLU A 138 -1.03 2.13 -4.26
CA GLU A 138 -1.14 3.58 -4.41
C GLU A 138 -2.17 3.91 -5.47
N ILE A 139 -3.04 4.87 -5.19
CA ILE A 139 -4.04 5.38 -6.13
C ILE A 139 -3.63 6.80 -6.50
N TRP A 140 -3.31 6.99 -7.76
CA TRP A 140 -2.80 8.24 -8.31
C TRP A 140 -3.74 8.85 -9.33
N ASP A 141 -3.74 10.18 -9.42
CA ASP A 141 -4.19 10.83 -10.65
C ASP A 141 -3.27 10.40 -11.80
N LYS A 142 -3.85 10.01 -12.95
CA LYS A 142 -3.08 9.45 -14.07
C LYS A 142 -1.99 10.40 -14.58
N ALA A 143 -2.31 11.68 -14.73
CA ALA A 143 -1.34 12.65 -15.24
C ALA A 143 -0.16 12.84 -14.27
N LYS A 144 -0.44 12.91 -12.97
CA LYS A 144 0.60 13.01 -11.94
C LYS A 144 1.46 11.76 -11.83
N TYR A 145 0.86 10.58 -12.01
CA TYR A 145 1.59 9.32 -12.05
C TYR A 145 2.57 9.29 -13.22
N ASP A 146 2.07 9.61 -14.42
CA ASP A 146 2.89 9.63 -15.65
C ASP A 146 4.03 10.64 -15.53
N GLU A 147 3.76 11.84 -15.02
CA GLU A 147 4.79 12.85 -14.75
C GLU A 147 5.87 12.31 -13.80
N ARG A 148 5.44 11.68 -12.70
CA ARG A 148 6.35 11.14 -11.67
C ARG A 148 7.27 10.04 -12.20
N VAL A 149 6.70 9.09 -12.96
CA VAL A 149 7.45 7.96 -13.52
C VAL A 149 8.39 8.42 -14.63
N ASN A 150 7.90 9.30 -15.51
CA ASN A 150 8.70 9.80 -16.64
C ASN A 150 9.78 10.82 -16.23
N ALA A 151 9.74 11.34 -15.02
CA ALA A 151 10.80 12.22 -14.49
C ALA A 151 12.12 11.49 -14.20
N ILE A 152 12.12 10.17 -14.14
CA ILE A 152 13.30 9.34 -13.89
C ILE A 152 13.86 8.89 -15.24
N SER A 153 15.09 9.31 -15.58
CA SER A 153 15.74 8.85 -16.79
C SER A 153 16.12 7.36 -16.72
N SER A 154 16.39 6.73 -17.86
CA SER A 154 16.85 5.33 -17.88
C SER A 154 18.20 5.15 -17.17
N GLU A 155 19.07 6.16 -17.26
CA GLU A 155 20.37 6.18 -16.62
C GLU A 155 20.22 6.31 -15.09
N ASP A 156 19.38 7.24 -14.62
CA ASP A 156 19.10 7.41 -13.19
C ASP A 156 18.44 6.17 -12.60
N LEU A 157 17.55 5.53 -13.36
CA LEU A 157 16.91 4.29 -12.94
C LEU A 157 17.95 3.16 -12.78
N ALA A 158 18.84 2.99 -13.76
CA ALA A 158 19.87 1.96 -13.70
C ALA A 158 20.80 2.15 -12.48
N GLN A 159 21.29 3.38 -12.28
CA GLN A 159 22.12 3.72 -11.13
C GLN A 159 21.38 3.55 -9.80
N GLY A 160 20.12 4.01 -9.73
CA GLY A 160 19.29 3.88 -8.53
C GLY A 160 19.01 2.43 -8.18
N VAL A 161 18.78 1.56 -9.16
CA VAL A 161 18.60 0.11 -8.94
C VAL A 161 19.89 -0.52 -8.40
N GLU A 162 21.05 -0.18 -8.95
CA GLU A 162 22.34 -0.63 -8.44
C GLU A 162 22.54 -0.21 -6.98
N ASP A 163 22.24 1.04 -6.64
CA ASP A 163 22.35 1.57 -5.28
C ASP A 163 21.40 0.87 -4.31
N LEU A 164 20.14 0.61 -4.73
CA LEU A 164 19.15 -0.10 -3.93
C LEU A 164 19.58 -1.53 -3.57
N PHE A 165 20.28 -2.21 -4.48
CA PHE A 165 20.69 -3.60 -4.31
C PHE A 165 22.13 -3.78 -3.82
N SER A 166 22.95 -2.73 -3.82
CA SER A 166 24.39 -2.80 -3.46
C SER A 166 24.67 -3.24 -2.02
N GLY A 167 23.71 -3.18 -1.12
CA GLY A 167 23.80 -3.63 0.28
C GLY A 167 23.10 -4.95 0.60
N LEU A 168 22.44 -5.56 -0.39
CA LEU A 168 21.62 -6.74 -0.19
C LEU A 168 22.36 -7.98 -0.67
N ASN A 169 22.77 -8.86 0.28
CA ASN A 169 23.24 -10.21 -0.04
C ASN A 169 22.01 -11.03 -0.48
N PHE A 170 21.75 -11.06 -1.79
CA PHE A 170 20.93 -12.13 -2.35
C PHE A 170 21.77 -13.41 -2.24
N GLY A 171 21.56 -14.22 -1.20
CA GLY A 171 22.19 -15.53 -1.09
C GLY A 171 21.75 -16.41 -2.27
N LEU A 172 22.52 -16.31 -3.38
CA LEU A 172 22.53 -17.25 -4.49
C LEU A 172 23.46 -18.39 -4.17
#